data_d957740d9792a0491aa429fa3e56cebe
#
_entry.id   d957740d9792a0491aa429fa3e56cebe
#
_cell.length_a   1.000
_cell.length_b   1.000
_cell.length_c   1.000
_cell.angle_alpha   90.00
_cell.angle_beta   90.00
_cell.angle_gamma   90.00
#
_symmetry.space_group_name_H-M   'P 1'
#
loop_
_entity.id
_entity.type
_entity.pdbx_description
1 polymer ?
#
loop_
_entity_poly.entity_id
_entity_poly.type
_entity_poly.pdbx_seq_one_letter_code
_entity_poly.pdbx_strand_id
1 'polypeptide(L)'
;MRGNVREWLTGRRINEGEIQVLADNNAANSANDQSLASVLWKAFLQDGSLVDPLTADTLKWDYVTVPPAGGTAAFRLNIAIENVAPDASAYGVNSFATLAAKAEVTVPDILKHLLIMPCDSAPLGTQYMRNIGERFGLAGGDWYNASSAGLGYLHGNYGRTASSYYIGFRPAFYRNLTI
;
A
#
# COMPACT_ATOMS: atom_id res chain seq x y z
N MET A 1 -9.74 -7.48 -13.59
CA MET A 1 -8.63 -7.97 -14.45
C MET A 1 -7.92 -9.04 -13.63
N ARG A 2 -7.88 -10.27 -14.04
CA ARG A 2 -7.04 -11.29 -13.43
C ARG A 2 -5.68 -11.18 -14.11
N GLY A 3 -4.66 -10.70 -13.38
CA GLY A 3 -3.33 -10.51 -13.93
C GLY A 3 -2.64 -11.84 -14.20
N ASN A 4 -1.79 -11.88 -15.22
CA ASN A 4 -0.88 -13.00 -15.43
C ASN A 4 0.30 -12.95 -14.45
N VAL A 5 0.71 -11.75 -14.10
CA VAL A 5 1.73 -11.42 -13.08
C VAL A 5 1.26 -10.26 -12.23
N ARG A 6 1.79 -10.16 -11.01
CA ARG A 6 1.62 -8.99 -10.15
C ARG A 6 2.44 -7.84 -10.73
N GLU A 7 1.92 -6.64 -10.67
CA GLU A 7 2.56 -5.47 -11.25
C GLU A 7 3.00 -4.49 -10.16
N TRP A 8 4.23 -4.01 -10.25
CA TRP A 8 4.74 -2.97 -9.37
C TRP A 8 3.92 -1.69 -9.49
N LEU A 9 3.55 -1.13 -8.34
CA LEU A 9 2.99 0.22 -8.27
C LEU A 9 4.12 1.21 -7.99
N THR A 10 4.14 2.30 -8.76
CA THR A 10 5.03 3.44 -8.54
C THR A 10 4.32 4.56 -7.78
N GLY A 11 5.09 5.45 -7.14
CA GLY A 11 4.56 6.63 -6.49
C GLY A 11 3.81 6.38 -5.19
N ARG A 12 3.79 5.16 -4.68
CA ARG A 12 3.30 4.87 -3.32
C ARG A 12 4.14 3.78 -2.66
N ARG A 13 4.33 3.92 -1.35
CA ARG A 13 5.02 2.94 -0.52
C ARG A 13 4.42 2.89 0.89
N ILE A 14 4.81 1.88 1.63
CA ILE A 14 4.68 1.80 3.08
C ILE A 14 6.10 1.90 3.64
N ASN A 15 6.34 2.79 4.58
CA ASN A 15 7.63 2.89 5.25
C ASN A 15 7.42 2.86 6.76
N GLU A 16 7.94 1.82 7.42
CA GLU A 16 7.68 1.55 8.84
C GLU A 16 6.18 1.67 9.18
N GLY A 17 5.33 1.06 8.34
CA GLY A 17 3.88 1.09 8.45
C GLY A 17 3.20 2.36 7.92
N GLU A 18 3.90 3.48 7.80
CA GLU A 18 3.33 4.74 7.31
C GLU A 18 3.01 4.68 5.82
N ILE A 19 1.82 5.13 5.44
CA ILE A 19 1.35 5.14 4.05
C ILE A 19 1.85 6.42 3.38
N GLN A 20 2.72 6.28 2.39
CA GLN A 20 3.37 7.40 1.72
C GLN A 20 3.12 7.38 0.21
N VAL A 21 3.00 8.57 -0.36
CA VAL A 21 2.80 8.80 -1.80
C VAL A 21 3.69 9.91 -2.33
N LEU A 22 3.93 9.91 -3.64
CA LEU A 22 4.39 11.10 -4.36
C LEU A 22 3.15 11.89 -4.80
N ALA A 23 3.05 13.14 -4.34
CA ALA A 23 1.93 14.02 -4.65
C ALA A 23 1.87 14.37 -6.14
N ASP A 24 0.71 14.85 -6.60
CA ASP A 24 0.51 15.51 -7.90
C ASP A 24 0.98 14.69 -9.11
N ASN A 25 0.83 13.37 -9.04
CA ASN A 25 1.29 12.44 -10.09
C ASN A 25 2.79 12.53 -10.40
N ASN A 26 3.59 13.05 -9.48
CA ASN A 26 5.03 13.21 -9.65
C ASN A 26 5.78 11.88 -9.89
N ALA A 27 5.17 10.75 -9.55
CA ALA A 27 5.71 9.42 -9.85
C ALA A 27 5.82 9.13 -11.36
N ALA A 28 5.03 9.81 -12.19
CA ALA A 28 5.07 9.67 -13.64
C ALA A 28 6.29 10.39 -14.29
N ASN A 29 6.89 11.32 -13.57
CA ASN A 29 8.09 11.99 -14.03
C ASN A 29 9.35 11.20 -13.65
N SER A 30 10.04 10.64 -14.63
CA SER A 30 11.25 9.83 -14.41
C SER A 30 12.43 10.61 -13.81
N ALA A 31 12.41 11.95 -13.84
CA ALA A 31 13.41 12.79 -13.20
C ALA A 31 13.21 12.91 -11.67
N ASN A 32 12.04 12.55 -11.17
CA ASN A 32 11.75 12.60 -9.73
C ASN A 32 12.37 11.42 -9.00
N ASP A 33 13.12 11.73 -7.95
CA ASP A 33 13.73 10.71 -7.11
C ASP A 33 12.66 9.95 -6.30
N GLN A 34 12.63 8.64 -6.46
CA GLN A 34 11.77 7.72 -5.69
C GLN A 34 12.59 6.84 -4.75
N SER A 35 13.83 7.19 -4.47
CA SER A 35 14.68 6.47 -3.52
C SER A 35 14.11 6.50 -2.10
N LEU A 36 14.68 5.70 -1.21
CA LEU A 36 14.30 5.70 0.21
C LEU A 36 14.51 7.09 0.84
N ALA A 37 15.57 7.80 0.47
CA ALA A 37 15.95 9.10 1.01
C ALA A 37 15.25 10.29 0.34
N SER A 38 14.41 10.06 -0.67
CA SER A 38 13.73 11.15 -1.39
C SER A 38 12.85 11.98 -0.45
N VAL A 39 12.98 13.30 -0.56
CA VAL A 39 12.14 14.28 0.14
C VAL A 39 10.76 14.49 -0.51
N LEU A 40 10.53 13.86 -1.65
CA LEU A 40 9.27 13.98 -2.39
C LEU A 40 8.14 13.13 -1.79
N TRP A 41 8.46 12.15 -0.94
CA TRP A 41 7.45 11.35 -0.27
C TRP A 41 6.64 12.20 0.70
N LYS A 42 5.31 11.99 0.69
CA LYS A 42 4.37 12.61 1.60
C LYS A 42 3.50 11.54 2.26
N ALA A 43 3.08 11.80 3.47
CA ALA A 43 2.18 10.95 4.25
C ALA A 43 0.80 11.60 4.37
N PHE A 44 -0.24 10.79 4.57
CA PHE A 44 -1.62 11.27 4.72
C PHE A 44 -1.96 11.55 6.18
N LEU A 45 -2.66 12.65 6.42
CA LEU A 45 -3.44 12.88 7.63
C LEU A 45 -4.88 12.38 7.47
N GLN A 46 -5.65 12.36 8.56
CA GLN A 46 -7.04 11.88 8.59
C GLN A 46 -8.01 12.75 7.79
N ASP A 47 -7.67 14.00 7.51
CA ASP A 47 -8.44 14.92 6.65
C ASP A 47 -8.08 14.78 5.16
N GLY A 48 -7.12 13.90 4.84
CA GLY A 48 -6.64 13.67 3.49
C GLY A 48 -5.53 14.61 3.04
N SER A 49 -5.11 15.56 3.87
CA SER A 49 -3.99 16.43 3.56
C SER A 49 -2.66 15.65 3.56
N LEU A 50 -1.70 16.15 2.79
CA LEU A 50 -0.38 15.58 2.64
C LEU A 50 0.64 16.39 3.46
N VAL A 51 1.41 15.68 4.27
CA VAL A 51 2.46 16.24 5.12
C VAL A 51 3.78 15.49 4.93
N ASP A 52 4.84 16.01 5.51
CA ASP A 52 6.12 15.31 5.50
C ASP A 52 6.03 13.99 6.28
N PRO A 53 6.74 12.94 5.83
CA PRO A 53 6.80 11.68 6.56
C PRO A 53 7.22 11.87 8.02
N LEU A 54 6.74 10.98 8.89
CA LEU A 54 6.98 11.00 10.34
C LEU A 54 6.32 12.18 11.08
N THR A 55 5.48 12.98 10.43
CA THR A 55 4.60 13.93 11.12
C THR A 55 3.65 13.16 12.04
N ALA A 56 3.29 13.77 13.17
CA ALA A 56 2.33 13.16 14.11
C ALA A 56 1.00 12.85 13.41
N ASP A 57 0.33 11.81 13.87
CA ASP A 57 -1.02 11.39 13.44
C ASP A 57 -1.18 11.06 11.94
N THR A 58 -0.08 10.83 11.23
CA THR A 58 -0.14 10.30 9.87
C THR A 58 -0.71 8.88 9.85
N LEU A 59 -1.40 8.55 8.74
CA LEU A 59 -2.07 7.27 8.58
C LEU A 59 -1.08 6.13 8.35
N LYS A 60 -1.27 5.05 9.09
CA LYS A 60 -0.38 3.89 9.15
C LYS A 60 -1.17 2.58 9.08
N TRP A 61 -0.53 1.55 8.58
CA TRP A 61 -1.00 0.19 8.74
C TRP A 61 -0.55 -0.39 10.08
N ASP A 62 -1.50 -0.83 10.88
CA ASP A 62 -1.29 -1.47 12.17
C ASP A 62 -1.93 -2.86 12.18
N TYR A 63 -1.36 -3.84 12.86
CA TYR A 63 -2.03 -5.12 13.06
C TYR A 63 -3.13 -4.99 14.13
N VAL A 64 -4.20 -5.74 13.95
CA VAL A 64 -5.27 -5.84 14.98
C VAL A 64 -4.74 -6.52 16.24
N THR A 65 -3.88 -7.54 16.04
CA THR A 65 -3.13 -8.22 17.10
C THR A 65 -1.71 -8.49 16.58
N VAL A 66 -0.73 -8.62 17.46
CA VAL A 66 0.61 -9.01 17.06
C VAL A 66 0.55 -10.36 16.34
N PRO A 67 1.00 -10.46 15.07
CA PRO A 67 1.05 -11.74 14.38
C PRO A 67 2.05 -12.68 15.06
N PRO A 68 1.86 -14.00 15.02
CA PRO A 68 2.90 -14.92 15.44
C PRO A 68 4.12 -14.83 14.51
N ALA A 69 5.29 -15.24 15.00
CA ALA A 69 6.51 -15.27 14.20
C ALA A 69 6.30 -16.10 12.92
N GLY A 70 6.62 -15.52 11.76
CA GLY A 70 6.38 -16.11 10.45
C GLY A 70 4.91 -16.30 10.06
N GLY A 71 3.98 -15.87 10.90
CA GLY A 71 2.55 -16.06 10.70
C GLY A 71 1.82 -14.80 10.22
N THR A 72 0.49 -14.83 10.36
CA THR A 72 -0.37 -13.76 9.88
C THR A 72 -1.33 -13.24 10.94
N ALA A 73 -1.73 -11.96 10.81
CA ALA A 73 -2.83 -11.36 11.55
C ALA A 73 -3.64 -10.45 10.62
N ALA A 74 -4.85 -10.10 11.03
CA ALA A 74 -5.59 -9.02 10.40
C ALA A 74 -4.89 -7.68 10.66
N PHE A 75 -5.01 -6.73 9.73
CA PHE A 75 -4.48 -5.38 9.88
C PHE A 75 -5.58 -4.34 9.64
N ARG A 76 -5.33 -3.13 10.08
CA ARG A 76 -6.27 -2.00 10.04
C ARG A 76 -5.54 -0.70 9.74
N LEU A 77 -6.28 0.32 9.32
CA LEU A 77 -5.79 1.69 9.27
C LEU A 77 -5.77 2.28 10.70
N ASN A 78 -4.68 2.94 11.07
CA ASN A 78 -4.51 3.60 12.36
C ASN A 78 -3.62 4.84 12.19
N ILE A 79 -3.54 5.72 13.20
CA ILE A 79 -2.59 6.83 13.29
C ILE A 79 -1.32 6.46 14.08
N ALA A 80 -1.34 5.32 14.76
CA ALA A 80 -0.20 4.78 15.50
C ALA A 80 0.01 3.31 15.16
N ILE A 81 1.22 2.82 15.33
CA ILE A 81 1.52 1.38 15.27
C ILE A 81 1.51 0.86 16.70
N GLU A 82 0.47 0.11 17.06
CA GLU A 82 0.29 -0.50 18.37
C GLU A 82 0.85 -1.93 18.41
N ASN A 83 0.80 -2.61 17.25
CA ASN A 83 1.25 -3.98 17.09
C ASN A 83 2.27 -4.07 15.94
N VAL A 84 3.51 -4.32 16.27
CA VAL A 84 4.61 -4.46 15.30
C VAL A 84 4.79 -5.91 14.91
N ALA A 85 5.12 -6.18 13.65
CA ALA A 85 5.55 -7.52 13.23
C ALA A 85 6.74 -8.01 14.06
N PRO A 86 6.71 -9.23 14.60
CA PRO A 86 7.81 -9.74 15.44
C PRO A 86 9.07 -10.05 14.62
N ASP A 87 8.93 -10.26 13.33
CA ASP A 87 10.02 -10.57 12.41
C ASP A 87 9.69 -10.16 10.96
N ALA A 88 10.68 -10.30 10.09
CA ALA A 88 10.55 -9.93 8.68
C ALA A 88 9.68 -10.90 7.86
N SER A 89 9.22 -12.01 8.41
CA SER A 89 8.37 -12.99 7.71
C SER A 89 6.89 -12.87 8.09
N ALA A 90 6.56 -12.31 9.25
CA ALA A 90 5.19 -12.04 9.68
C ALA A 90 4.53 -10.96 8.81
N TYR A 91 3.23 -11.11 8.50
CA TYR A 91 2.52 -10.16 7.65
C TYR A 91 1.01 -10.13 7.95
N GLY A 92 0.36 -9.05 7.52
CA GLY A 92 -1.08 -8.88 7.60
C GLY A 92 -1.80 -9.42 6.37
N VAL A 93 -3.00 -9.96 6.57
CA VAL A 93 -3.89 -10.41 5.48
C VAL A 93 -5.31 -9.96 5.76
N ASN A 94 -5.93 -9.28 4.78
CA ASN A 94 -7.36 -8.95 4.80
C ASN A 94 -7.97 -9.14 3.42
N SER A 95 -9.27 -9.49 3.37
CA SER A 95 -10.07 -9.17 2.19
C SER A 95 -10.15 -7.65 2.05
N PHE A 96 -9.99 -7.13 0.83
CA PHE A 96 -10.10 -5.68 0.61
C PHE A 96 -11.45 -5.14 1.06
N ALA A 97 -12.53 -5.86 0.79
CA ALA A 97 -13.89 -5.43 1.15
C ALA A 97 -14.14 -5.33 2.67
N THR A 98 -13.34 -6.00 3.49
CA THR A 98 -13.47 -5.99 4.96
C THR A 98 -12.38 -5.18 5.67
N LEU A 99 -11.49 -4.56 4.90
CA LEU A 99 -10.45 -3.70 5.47
C LEU A 99 -11.08 -2.47 6.12
N ALA A 100 -10.74 -2.21 7.37
CA ALA A 100 -11.34 -1.15 8.18
C ALA A 100 -10.26 -0.30 8.87
N ALA A 101 -10.67 0.84 9.37
CA ALA A 101 -9.88 1.65 10.29
C ALA A 101 -10.19 1.30 11.75
N LYS A 102 -9.29 1.67 12.66
CA LYS A 102 -9.56 1.69 14.10
C LYS A 102 -10.73 2.66 14.38
N ALA A 103 -11.54 2.40 15.42
CA ALA A 103 -12.82 3.09 15.66
C ALA A 103 -12.72 4.62 15.69
N GLU A 104 -11.61 5.17 16.20
CA GLU A 104 -11.40 6.63 16.33
C GLU A 104 -10.69 7.25 15.13
N VAL A 105 -10.40 6.47 14.08
CA VAL A 105 -9.62 6.91 12.92
C VAL A 105 -10.55 7.21 11.75
N THR A 106 -10.50 8.44 11.27
CA THR A 106 -11.23 8.87 10.06
C THR A 106 -10.50 8.41 8.81
N VAL A 107 -11.23 7.79 7.90
CA VAL A 107 -10.71 7.39 6.57
C VAL A 107 -10.99 8.51 5.58
N PRO A 108 -9.98 9.23 5.09
CA PRO A 108 -10.21 10.26 4.07
C PRO A 108 -10.58 9.64 2.72
N ASP A 109 -11.43 10.31 1.96
CA ASP A 109 -11.93 9.81 0.67
C ASP A 109 -10.82 9.58 -0.36
N ILE A 110 -9.72 10.33 -0.26
CA ILE A 110 -8.57 10.11 -1.14
C ILE A 110 -8.03 8.67 -1.05
N LEU A 111 -8.04 8.04 0.13
CA LEU A 111 -7.59 6.64 0.26
C LEU A 111 -8.54 5.66 -0.44
N LYS A 112 -9.84 5.98 -0.51
CA LYS A 112 -10.82 5.18 -1.27
C LYS A 112 -10.63 5.37 -2.78
N HIS A 113 -10.38 6.60 -3.23
CA HIS A 113 -10.08 6.90 -4.64
C HIS A 113 -8.80 6.23 -5.12
N LEU A 114 -7.80 6.10 -4.24
CA LEU A 114 -6.54 5.41 -4.53
C LEU A 114 -6.60 3.87 -4.36
N LEU A 115 -7.77 3.31 -4.03
CA LEU A 115 -7.96 1.90 -3.71
C LEU A 115 -6.99 1.41 -2.60
N ILE A 116 -6.71 2.26 -1.64
CA ILE A 116 -5.98 1.92 -0.41
C ILE A 116 -6.97 1.43 0.64
N MET A 117 -8.13 2.07 0.72
CA MET A 117 -9.26 1.67 1.56
C MET A 117 -10.49 1.35 0.71
N PRO A 118 -11.39 0.46 1.17
CA PRO A 118 -12.59 0.10 0.42
C PRO A 118 -13.55 1.29 0.27
N CYS A 119 -14.23 1.34 -0.87
CA CYS A 119 -15.38 2.18 -1.16
C CYS A 119 -16.66 1.33 -1.09
N ASP A 120 -17.83 1.95 -1.25
CA ASP A 120 -19.14 1.29 -1.11
C ASP A 120 -19.34 0.07 -2.03
N SER A 121 -18.66 0.07 -3.18
CA SER A 121 -18.65 -1.05 -4.13
C SER A 121 -17.25 -1.66 -4.21
N ALA A 122 -16.71 -2.07 -3.08
CA ALA A 122 -15.34 -2.56 -2.99
C ALA A 122 -15.08 -3.74 -3.94
N PRO A 123 -14.07 -3.64 -4.82
CA PRO A 123 -13.74 -4.74 -5.71
C PRO A 123 -13.16 -5.94 -4.95
N LEU A 124 -13.27 -7.11 -5.55
CA LEU A 124 -12.64 -8.31 -5.01
C LEU A 124 -11.11 -8.16 -4.98
N GLY A 125 -10.50 -8.78 -4.01
CA GLY A 125 -9.07 -8.87 -3.85
C GLY A 125 -8.65 -9.09 -2.40
N THR A 126 -7.47 -9.66 -2.23
CA THR A 126 -6.84 -9.82 -0.92
C THR A 126 -5.71 -8.82 -0.80
N GLN A 127 -5.62 -8.18 0.34
CA GLN A 127 -4.51 -7.31 0.66
C GLN A 127 -3.56 -7.97 1.65
N TYR A 128 -2.27 -7.81 1.37
CA TYR A 128 -1.18 -8.26 2.20
C TYR A 128 -0.34 -7.04 2.59
N MET A 129 0.07 -6.97 3.85
CA MET A 129 0.76 -5.80 4.37
C MET A 129 1.84 -6.22 5.39
N ARG A 130 2.92 -5.47 5.41
CA ARG A 130 3.94 -5.55 6.45
C ARG A 130 4.27 -4.16 6.95
N ASN A 131 4.24 -3.96 8.29
CA ASN A 131 4.44 -2.64 8.90
C ASN A 131 5.86 -2.39 9.41
N ILE A 132 6.84 -3.12 8.90
CA ILE A 132 8.27 -2.92 9.16
C ILE A 132 9.03 -2.76 7.85
N GLY A 133 10.01 -1.87 7.85
CA GLY A 133 10.83 -1.54 6.69
C GLY A 133 10.06 -0.88 5.55
N GLU A 134 10.78 -0.58 4.46
CA GLU A 134 10.16 -0.04 3.25
C GLU A 134 9.53 -1.16 2.43
N ARG A 135 8.24 -0.96 2.04
CA ARG A 135 7.45 -1.91 1.25
C ARG A 135 6.80 -1.20 0.07
N PHE A 136 6.74 -1.90 -1.06
CA PHE A 136 6.04 -1.46 -2.25
C PHE A 136 4.86 -2.37 -2.55
N GLY A 137 3.82 -1.82 -3.18
CA GLY A 137 2.66 -2.57 -3.57
C GLY A 137 2.85 -3.28 -4.90
N LEU A 138 2.38 -4.52 -4.97
CA LEU A 138 2.17 -5.27 -6.19
C LEU A 138 0.67 -5.45 -6.40
N ALA A 139 0.13 -4.93 -7.50
CA ALA A 139 -1.30 -4.93 -7.78
C ALA A 139 -1.74 -6.08 -8.69
N GLY A 140 -3.05 -6.34 -8.72
CA GLY A 140 -3.75 -7.18 -9.68
C GLY A 140 -3.78 -8.67 -9.36
N GLY A 141 -2.79 -9.17 -8.65
CA GLY A 141 -2.58 -10.60 -8.43
C GLY A 141 -1.96 -11.29 -9.63
N ASP A 142 -1.49 -12.51 -9.45
CA ASP A 142 -0.95 -13.37 -10.49
C ASP A 142 -1.92 -14.53 -10.83
N TRP A 143 -1.53 -15.34 -11.79
CA TRP A 143 -2.30 -16.50 -12.26
C TRP A 143 -2.60 -17.52 -11.13
N TYR A 144 -1.82 -17.53 -10.06
CA TYR A 144 -1.97 -18.43 -8.92
C TYR A 144 -2.95 -17.92 -7.86
N ASN A 145 -3.32 -16.65 -7.88
CA ASN A 145 -4.15 -16.03 -6.84
C ASN A 145 -5.65 -16.35 -6.97
N ALA A 146 -6.10 -16.93 -8.09
CA ALA A 146 -7.49 -17.34 -8.30
C ALA A 146 -8.51 -16.26 -7.87
N SER A 147 -9.40 -16.55 -6.93
CA SER A 147 -10.42 -15.63 -6.42
C SER A 147 -9.86 -14.49 -5.56
N SER A 148 -8.61 -14.59 -5.09
CA SER A 148 -7.93 -13.53 -4.33
C SER A 148 -7.41 -12.41 -5.22
N ALA A 149 -7.28 -12.63 -6.54
CA ALA A 149 -6.87 -11.61 -7.50
C ALA A 149 -8.02 -10.62 -7.79
N GLY A 150 -7.68 -9.45 -8.30
CA GLY A 150 -8.65 -8.44 -8.71
C GLY A 150 -8.16 -7.01 -8.51
N LEU A 151 -9.01 -6.03 -8.74
CA LEU A 151 -8.67 -4.61 -8.57
C LEU A 151 -8.33 -4.25 -7.12
N GLY A 152 -8.94 -4.94 -6.15
CA GLY A 152 -8.63 -4.77 -4.73
C GLY A 152 -7.42 -5.58 -4.25
N TYR A 153 -6.76 -6.34 -5.13
CA TYR A 153 -5.56 -7.09 -4.75
C TYR A 153 -4.36 -6.15 -4.59
N LEU A 154 -3.72 -6.25 -3.43
CA LEU A 154 -2.45 -5.56 -3.17
C LEU A 154 -1.54 -6.45 -2.35
N HIS A 155 -0.32 -6.62 -2.79
CA HIS A 155 0.71 -7.33 -2.04
C HIS A 155 1.79 -6.36 -1.55
N GLY A 156 1.62 -5.82 -0.35
CA GLY A 156 2.50 -4.83 0.28
C GLY A 156 3.59 -5.43 1.18
N ASN A 157 4.07 -6.64 0.88
CA ASN A 157 5.11 -7.29 1.69
C ASN A 157 6.51 -7.17 1.10
N TYR A 158 6.64 -6.76 -0.15
CA TYR A 158 7.90 -6.78 -0.88
C TYR A 158 8.66 -5.48 -0.72
N GLY A 159 9.97 -5.61 -0.46
CA GLY A 159 10.89 -4.49 -0.53
C GLY A 159 11.30 -4.16 -1.97
N ARG A 160 11.99 -3.06 -2.14
CA ARG A 160 12.44 -2.48 -3.43
C ARG A 160 13.19 -3.46 -4.35
N THR A 161 13.94 -4.39 -3.79
CA THR A 161 14.81 -5.31 -4.53
C THR A 161 14.17 -6.67 -4.82
N ALA A 162 12.90 -6.85 -4.46
CA ALA A 162 12.24 -8.13 -4.68
C ALA A 162 12.00 -8.39 -6.16
N SER A 163 12.33 -9.60 -6.58
CA SER A 163 12.09 -10.08 -7.94
C SER A 163 11.57 -11.52 -7.89
N SER A 164 10.71 -11.89 -8.83
CA SER A 164 10.17 -13.24 -8.96
C SER A 164 9.55 -13.42 -10.34
N TYR A 165 9.39 -14.69 -10.77
CA TYR A 165 8.74 -15.03 -12.05
C TYR A 165 7.25 -14.65 -12.12
N TYR A 166 6.61 -14.33 -10.99
CA TYR A 166 5.23 -13.83 -10.93
C TYR A 166 5.14 -12.32 -10.70
N ILE A 167 6.25 -11.60 -10.77
CA ILE A 167 6.30 -10.15 -10.65
C ILE A 167 6.71 -9.56 -12.00
N GLY A 168 5.96 -8.57 -12.45
CA GLY A 168 6.23 -7.83 -13.66
C GLY A 168 6.01 -6.34 -13.49
N PHE A 169 6.08 -5.62 -14.58
CA PHE A 169 5.73 -4.21 -14.66
C PHE A 169 5.02 -3.94 -15.98
N ARG A 170 4.22 -2.90 -15.98
CA ARG A 170 3.60 -2.38 -17.19
C ARG A 170 3.99 -0.92 -17.33
N PRO A 171 4.76 -0.55 -18.37
CA PRO A 171 5.12 0.84 -18.59
C PRO A 171 3.86 1.65 -18.97
N ALA A 172 3.74 2.85 -18.41
CA ALA A 172 2.76 3.84 -18.82
C ALA A 172 3.50 5.01 -19.49
N PHE A 173 3.07 5.41 -20.69
CA PHE A 173 3.58 6.58 -21.36
C PHE A 173 2.60 7.73 -21.18
N TYR A 174 3.08 8.82 -20.61
CA TYR A 174 2.39 10.10 -20.63
C TYR A 174 2.92 10.94 -21.79
N ARG A 175 2.03 11.30 -22.70
CA ARG A 175 2.32 12.39 -23.63
C ARG A 175 1.89 13.68 -22.95
N ASN A 176 2.81 14.59 -22.67
CA ASN A 176 2.42 15.96 -22.34
C ASN A 176 1.70 16.52 -23.56
N LEU A 177 0.38 16.56 -23.50
CA LEU A 177 -0.40 17.41 -24.40
C LEU A 177 -0.20 18.83 -23.89
N THR A 178 0.73 19.55 -24.52
CA THR A 178 0.76 21.02 -24.44
C THR A 178 -0.52 21.49 -25.11
N ILE A 179 -1.48 21.97 -24.32
CA ILE A 179 -2.67 22.67 -24.79
C ILE A 179 -2.29 24.13 -25.01
#